data_e1031049c2492e75ea13a1d48d358d35
#
_entry.id   e1031049c2492e75ea13a1d48d358d35
#
_cell.length_a   1.000
_cell.length_b   1.000
_cell.length_c   1.000
_cell.angle_alpha   90.00
_cell.angle_beta   90.00
_cell.angle_gamma   90.00
#
_symmetry.space_group_name_H-M   'P 1'
#
loop_
_entity.id
_entity.type
_entity.pdbx_description
1 polymer ?
#
loop_
_entity_poly.entity_id
_entity_poly.type
_entity_poly.pdbx_seq_one_letter_code
_entity_poly.pdbx_strand_id
1 'polypeptide(L)'
;MRSTFKTVFYVNASKEKNGVVPIMGRVTINGTIAQFSCKQTIPKALWDAKGNRAKGKSKEAQAVNFALDNIKAQITKHYQRLSDREACVTAEMVRNAYQGIGTE
;
A
#
# COMPACT_ATOMS: atom_id res chain seq x y z
N MET A 1 -19.15 6.76 -16.06
CA MET A 1 -17.92 5.95 -16.09
C MET A 1 -17.40 5.73 -14.69
N ARG A 2 -17.06 4.51 -14.40
CA ARG A 2 -16.56 4.18 -13.07
C ARG A 2 -15.06 4.37 -12.99
N SER A 3 -14.62 4.96 -11.89
CA SER A 3 -13.20 5.03 -11.59
C SER A 3 -12.76 3.69 -11.00
N THR A 4 -11.63 3.18 -11.46
CA THR A 4 -11.02 2.00 -10.88
C THR A 4 -10.05 2.44 -9.80
N PHE A 5 -10.22 1.93 -8.60
CA PHE A 5 -9.33 2.22 -7.48
C PHE A 5 -9.00 0.93 -6.76
N LYS A 6 -7.72 0.63 -6.65
CA LYS A 6 -7.28 -0.60 -6.00
C LYS A 6 -5.95 -0.36 -5.29
N THR A 7 -5.83 -0.89 -4.08
CA THR A 7 -4.59 -0.86 -3.32
C THR A 7 -4.15 -2.29 -3.05
N VAL A 8 -2.91 -2.61 -3.39
CA VAL A 8 -2.35 -3.95 -3.23
C VAL A 8 -1.02 -3.85 -2.51
N PHE A 9 -0.72 -4.81 -1.66
CA PHE A 9 0.56 -4.88 -0.98
C PHE A 9 1.34 -6.10 -1.47
N TYR A 10 2.65 -5.97 -1.54
CA TYR A 10 3.53 -7.06 -1.97
C TYR A 10 4.89 -6.87 -1.30
N VAL A 11 5.73 -7.89 -1.38
CA VAL A 11 7.08 -7.82 -0.82
C VAL A 11 8.10 -7.75 -1.94
N ASN A 12 9.20 -7.07 -1.67
CA ASN A 12 10.30 -6.96 -2.62
C ASN A 12 11.38 -7.98 -2.24
N ALA A 13 11.28 -9.18 -2.81
CA ALA A 13 12.20 -10.26 -2.49
C ALA A 13 13.64 -9.96 -2.89
N SER A 14 13.85 -9.07 -3.85
CA SER A 14 15.20 -8.71 -4.26
C SER A 14 15.96 -7.92 -3.21
N LYS A 15 15.24 -7.39 -2.22
CA LYS A 15 15.85 -6.68 -1.10
C LYS A 15 15.81 -7.48 0.19
N GLU A 16 15.69 -8.79 0.08
CA GLU A 16 15.70 -9.67 1.25
C GLU A 16 17.01 -9.54 1.99
N LYS A 17 16.90 -9.43 3.32
CA LYS A 17 18.06 -9.38 4.20
C LYS A 17 17.77 -10.23 5.43
N ASN A 18 18.58 -11.27 5.63
CA ASN A 18 18.41 -12.19 6.75
C ASN A 18 17.02 -12.81 6.84
N GLY A 19 16.44 -13.12 5.69
CA GLY A 19 15.11 -13.73 5.62
C GLY A 19 13.97 -12.75 5.78
N VAL A 20 14.27 -11.46 5.87
CA VAL A 20 13.25 -10.40 6.02
C VAL A 20 13.18 -9.58 4.74
N VAL A 21 11.97 -9.28 4.30
CA VAL A 21 11.74 -8.52 3.06
C VAL A 21 10.93 -7.27 3.36
N PRO A 22 11.17 -6.17 2.63
CA PRO A 22 10.36 -4.97 2.79
C PRO A 22 9.01 -5.13 2.11
N ILE A 23 7.98 -4.53 2.70
CA ILE A 23 6.64 -4.54 2.14
C ILE A 23 6.43 -3.25 1.35
N MET A 24 5.94 -3.42 0.14
CA MET A 24 5.64 -2.31 -0.76
C MET A 24 4.14 -2.22 -1.01
N GLY A 25 3.67 -1.04 -1.34
CA GLY A 25 2.28 -0.85 -1.73
C GLY A 25 2.19 -0.38 -3.16
N ARG A 26 1.07 -0.67 -3.79
CA ARG A 26 0.79 -0.24 -5.15
C ARG A 26 -0.65 0.23 -5.25
N VAL A 27 -0.83 1.45 -5.73
CA VAL A 27 -2.16 2.02 -5.99
C VAL A 27 -2.40 2.04 -7.49
N THR A 28 -3.56 1.55 -7.91
CA THR A 28 -3.97 1.57 -9.31
C THR A 28 -5.26 2.37 -9.42
N ILE A 29 -5.25 3.40 -10.27
CA ILE A 29 -6.42 4.24 -10.50
C ILE A 29 -6.53 4.50 -12.00
N ASN A 30 -7.61 4.05 -12.61
CA ASN A 30 -7.91 4.32 -14.04
C ASN A 30 -6.73 4.03 -14.97
N GLY A 31 -6.02 2.93 -14.72
CA GLY A 31 -4.88 2.55 -15.54
C GLY A 31 -3.56 3.18 -15.14
N THR A 32 -3.56 4.11 -14.20
CA THR A 32 -2.32 4.67 -13.68
C THR A 32 -1.89 3.86 -12.45
N ILE A 33 -0.58 3.74 -12.25
CA ILE A 33 -0.02 2.94 -11.18
C ILE A 33 1.05 3.74 -10.46
N ALA A 34 1.03 3.70 -9.12
CA ALA A 34 2.08 4.30 -8.30
C ALA A 34 2.47 3.33 -7.21
N GLN A 35 3.76 3.24 -6.94
CA GLN A 35 4.32 2.36 -5.92
C GLN A 35 4.89 3.19 -4.79
N PHE A 36 4.85 2.64 -3.60
CA PHE A 36 5.40 3.31 -2.42
C PHE A 36 5.89 2.29 -1.41
N SER A 37 6.79 2.72 -0.53
CA SER A 37 7.26 1.87 0.55
C SER A 37 6.31 1.98 1.74
N CYS A 38 5.93 0.85 2.30
CA CYS A 38 5.09 0.83 3.50
C CYS A 38 5.91 1.08 4.76
N LYS A 39 7.26 1.10 4.64
CA LYS A 39 8.18 1.23 5.77
C LYS A 39 7.98 0.12 6.79
N GLN A 40 7.53 -1.04 6.31
CA GLN A 40 7.33 -2.23 7.11
C GLN A 40 8.15 -3.35 6.52
N THR A 41 8.59 -4.26 7.37
CA THR A 41 9.29 -5.45 6.93
C THR A 41 8.62 -6.67 7.54
N ILE A 42 8.84 -7.83 6.94
CA ILE A 42 8.23 -9.07 7.41
C ILE A 42 9.16 -10.23 7.05
N PRO A 43 9.27 -11.26 7.92
CA PRO A 43 9.93 -12.47 7.49
C PRO A 43 9.24 -13.05 6.27
N LYS A 44 10.02 -13.39 5.26
CA LYS A 44 9.48 -13.89 4.00
C LYS A 44 8.53 -15.07 4.20
N ALA A 45 8.83 -15.93 5.18
CA ALA A 45 8.00 -17.09 5.46
C ALA A 45 6.61 -16.73 5.97
N LEU A 46 6.42 -15.52 6.50
CA LEU A 46 5.13 -15.09 7.03
C LEU A 46 4.30 -14.30 6.01
N TRP A 47 4.79 -14.13 4.80
CA TRP A 47 4.04 -13.40 3.78
C TRP A 47 3.18 -14.35 2.95
N ASP A 48 1.91 -14.01 2.80
CA ASP A 48 0.97 -14.76 1.97
C ASP A 48 0.84 -14.04 0.63
N ALA A 49 1.49 -14.58 -0.39
CA ALA A 49 1.47 -13.97 -1.72
C ALA A 49 0.09 -14.00 -2.35
N LYS A 50 -0.75 -14.96 -2.00
CA LYS A 50 -2.11 -15.03 -2.53
C LYS A 50 -3.02 -14.00 -1.91
N GLY A 51 -2.90 -13.80 -0.60
CA GLY A 51 -3.72 -12.84 0.11
C GLY A 51 -3.13 -11.44 0.17
N ASN A 52 -1.85 -11.29 -0.23
CA ASN A 52 -1.14 -10.03 -0.18
C ASN A 52 -1.12 -9.43 1.23
N ARG A 53 -0.88 -10.28 2.22
CA ARG A 53 -0.84 -9.88 3.62
C ARG A 53 -0.03 -10.90 4.42
N ALA A 54 0.23 -10.58 5.68
CA ALA A 54 0.93 -11.52 6.54
C ALA A 54 0.02 -12.69 6.90
N LYS A 55 0.58 -13.89 6.90
CA LYS A 55 -0.17 -15.09 7.25
C LYS A 55 0.17 -15.52 8.68
N GLY A 56 -0.74 -16.28 9.27
CA GLY A 56 -0.55 -16.79 10.64
C GLY A 56 -1.19 -15.88 11.66
N LYS A 57 -1.07 -16.29 12.92
CA LYS A 57 -1.70 -15.58 14.03
C LYS A 57 -0.67 -15.04 15.03
N SER A 58 0.60 -14.99 14.66
CA SER A 58 1.62 -14.45 15.54
C SER A 58 1.40 -12.97 15.75
N LYS A 59 1.96 -12.44 16.84
CA LYS A 59 1.88 -11.01 17.11
C LYS A 59 2.47 -10.18 15.97
N GLU A 60 3.56 -10.69 15.41
CA GLU A 60 4.24 -10.04 14.31
C GLU A 60 3.35 -9.95 13.08
N ALA A 61 2.68 -11.05 12.72
CA ALA A 61 1.78 -11.07 11.58
C ALA A 61 0.59 -10.13 11.81
N GLN A 62 0.03 -10.13 13.01
CA GLN A 62 -1.09 -9.27 13.34
C GLN A 62 -0.69 -7.80 13.30
N ALA A 63 0.49 -7.47 13.80
CA ALA A 63 0.97 -6.08 13.78
C ALA A 63 1.17 -5.59 12.35
N VAL A 64 1.73 -6.43 11.49
CA VAL A 64 1.92 -6.08 10.09
C VAL A 64 0.57 -5.87 9.42
N ASN A 65 -0.36 -6.79 9.59
CA ASN A 65 -1.69 -6.66 8.98
C ASN A 65 -2.42 -5.41 9.46
N PHE A 66 -2.28 -5.09 10.73
CA PHE A 66 -2.87 -3.86 11.28
C PHE A 66 -2.27 -2.63 10.60
N ALA A 67 -0.96 -2.61 10.43
CA ALA A 67 -0.30 -1.50 9.76
C ALA A 67 -0.74 -1.37 8.30
N LEU A 68 -0.87 -2.50 7.60
CA LEU A 68 -1.32 -2.48 6.21
C LEU A 68 -2.77 -2.00 6.09
N ASP A 69 -3.63 -2.42 7.01
CA ASP A 69 -5.01 -1.95 7.03
C ASP A 69 -5.10 -0.44 7.25
N ASN A 70 -4.25 0.10 8.14
CA ASN A 70 -4.18 1.53 8.37
C ASN A 70 -3.71 2.28 7.12
N ILE A 71 -2.69 1.76 6.45
CA ILE A 71 -2.18 2.39 5.25
C ILE A 71 -3.26 2.41 4.17
N LYS A 72 -3.95 1.29 4.00
CA LYS A 72 -5.02 1.20 3.01
C LYS A 72 -6.15 2.19 3.31
N ALA A 73 -6.51 2.33 4.59
CA ALA A 73 -7.54 3.28 4.99
C ALA A 73 -7.11 4.72 4.70
N GLN A 74 -5.85 5.06 4.96
CA GLN A 74 -5.35 6.40 4.70
C GLN A 74 -5.33 6.69 3.20
N ILE A 75 -4.89 5.73 2.39
CA ILE A 75 -4.86 5.89 0.94
C ILE A 75 -6.26 6.07 0.40
N THR A 76 -7.22 5.28 0.88
CA THR A 76 -8.62 5.42 0.48
C THR A 76 -9.16 6.80 0.83
N LYS A 77 -8.81 7.30 2.00
CA LYS A 77 -9.25 8.63 2.45
C LYS A 77 -8.69 9.72 1.55
N HIS A 78 -7.41 9.63 1.19
CA HIS A 78 -6.80 10.59 0.27
C HIS A 78 -7.44 10.53 -1.11
N TYR A 79 -7.73 9.32 -1.59
CA TYR A 79 -8.41 9.15 -2.87
C TYR A 79 -9.78 9.83 -2.86
N GLN A 80 -10.56 9.61 -1.82
CA GLN A 80 -11.90 10.22 -1.72
C GLN A 80 -11.83 11.73 -1.68
N ARG A 81 -10.87 12.27 -0.91
CA ARG A 81 -10.69 13.72 -0.81
C ARG A 81 -10.30 14.32 -2.14
N LEU A 82 -9.39 13.69 -2.86
CA LEU A 82 -8.97 14.18 -4.17
C LEU A 82 -10.08 14.04 -5.19
N SER A 83 -10.85 12.94 -5.14
CA SER A 83 -11.99 12.74 -6.03
C SER A 83 -13.03 13.83 -5.88
N ASP A 84 -13.21 14.35 -4.66
CA ASP A 84 -14.18 15.40 -4.40
C ASP A 84 -13.74 16.75 -4.97
N ARG A 85 -12.43 16.94 -5.12
CA ARG A 85 -11.87 18.23 -5.54
C ARG A 85 -11.43 18.27 -6.99
N GLU A 86 -11.01 17.12 -7.52
CA GLU A 86 -10.41 17.04 -8.84
C GLU A 86 -11.28 16.24 -9.79
N ALA A 87 -11.35 16.70 -11.05
CA ALA A 87 -12.10 15.98 -12.07
C ALA A 87 -11.44 14.63 -12.41
N CYS A 88 -10.12 14.57 -12.28
CA CYS A 88 -9.36 13.37 -12.60
C CYS A 88 -8.32 13.13 -11.53
N VAL A 89 -8.30 11.91 -10.98
CA VAL A 89 -7.36 11.52 -9.94
C VAL A 89 -6.47 10.40 -10.48
N THR A 90 -5.16 10.53 -10.29
CA THR A 90 -4.21 9.50 -10.68
C THR A 90 -3.63 8.82 -9.45
N ALA A 91 -3.06 7.64 -9.67
CA ALA A 91 -2.42 6.90 -8.58
C ALA A 91 -1.27 7.71 -7.98
N GLU A 92 -0.52 8.43 -8.80
CA GLU A 92 0.58 9.27 -8.30
C GLU A 92 0.09 10.38 -7.38
N MET A 93 -1.05 10.99 -7.70
CA MET A 93 -1.64 12.02 -6.86
C MET A 93 -1.97 11.48 -5.48
N VAL A 94 -2.57 10.30 -5.42
CA VAL A 94 -2.94 9.68 -4.15
C VAL A 94 -1.69 9.29 -3.36
N ARG A 95 -0.71 8.69 -4.04
CA ARG A 95 0.54 8.33 -3.37
C ARG A 95 1.24 9.56 -2.79
N ASN A 96 1.32 10.63 -3.56
CA ASN A 96 2.00 11.85 -3.09
C ASN A 96 1.27 12.46 -1.90
N ALA A 97 -0.05 12.45 -1.91
CA ALA A 97 -0.84 12.94 -0.78
C ALA A 97 -0.58 12.09 0.46
N TYR A 98 -0.53 10.76 0.29
CA TYR A 98 -0.26 9.86 1.39
C TYR A 98 1.13 10.09 1.98
N GLN A 99 2.13 10.31 1.13
CA GLN A 99 3.50 10.53 1.58
C GLN A 99 3.77 11.96 2.03
N GLY A 100 2.83 12.87 1.82
CA GLY A 100 3.00 14.26 2.16
C GLY A 100 3.84 15.06 1.16
N ILE A 101 4.13 14.47 0.01
CA ILE A 101 4.93 15.13 -1.02
C ILE A 101 4.09 16.22 -1.67
N GLY A 102 4.66 17.42 -1.74
CA GLY A 102 3.95 18.54 -2.36
C GLY A 102 2.92 19.21 -1.48
N THR A 103 2.81 18.78 -0.22
CA THR A 103 1.94 19.45 0.76
C THR A 103 2.79 20.35 1.65
N GLU A 104 2.39 21.55 1.80
CA GLU A 104 3.07 22.52 2.63
C GLU A 104 2.13 23.04 3.69
#